data_a26180504ffc6407d8786accd38568fe
#
_entry.id   a26180504ffc6407d8786accd38568fe
#
_cell.length_a   1.000
_cell.length_b   1.000
_cell.length_c   1.000
_cell.angle_alpha   90.00
_cell.angle_beta   90.00
_cell.angle_gamma   90.00
#
_symmetry.space_group_name_H-M   'P 1'
#
loop_
_entity.id
_entity.type
_entity.pdbx_description
1 polymer ?
#
loop_
_entity_poly.entity_id
_entity_poly.type
_entity_poly.pdbx_seq_one_letter_code
_entity_poly.pdbx_strand_id
1 'polypeptide(L)'
;MEEKILVDSKEVELEEVKGKTKRIKEKIKKGWKKLDKKRLIFLTLFFLFLYFISEFLNGNDVLFKRIFGFSSTWNERVESFKNAWSDFFKFPKFWANYFLFVFVYWIIYGLTNRTKLSLGFITVFTFVFGVVNYIVTETRGISVTISDIYSIRTAMNVASGIKPTIEGNFIVGTVLFILLLIVLWKIKINEKKEARTTRAKIAGIILGVVGILVLFGPNYVTDTVELWNINRAYANSGMGLTIVRMAKDIKVSKPKNYNPDIVVHILNEYEDDTIDYGAEEAPNILIVMNESFSDLQKFYEIELSADPIETYHSLLERENVISGMMHSSQFGGGTANIEWELLTQNVTAFLPSGSMPYQQYITSEVRPTTVSYMNDLNYTTHGMHSWDKSGYSREKIYSKFLNFDHSKFFDTMTKLDWGYREYPTDWSFYEEYYEIMRNKEKGEKNFSFFS
;
A
#
# COMPACT_ATOMS: atom_id res chain seq x y z
N MET A 1 -13.71 11.60 -67.15
CA MET A 1 -15.04 11.20 -66.62
C MET A 1 -14.92 10.62 -65.20
N GLU A 2 -13.93 9.81 -64.89
CA GLU A 2 -13.72 9.23 -63.57
C GLU A 2 -13.40 10.25 -62.46
N GLU A 3 -12.58 11.29 -62.75
CA GLU A 3 -12.28 12.34 -61.76
C GLU A 3 -13.50 13.16 -61.32
N LYS A 4 -14.50 13.36 -62.23
CA LYS A 4 -15.71 14.09 -61.89
C LYS A 4 -16.66 13.26 -61.00
N ILE A 5 -16.66 11.94 -61.17
CA ILE A 5 -17.44 11.01 -60.35
C ILE A 5 -16.84 10.89 -58.94
N LEU A 6 -15.52 10.96 -58.83
CA LEU A 6 -14.81 10.90 -57.52
C LEU A 6 -15.00 12.18 -56.69
N VAL A 7 -15.10 13.35 -57.35
CA VAL A 7 -15.36 14.64 -56.70
C VAL A 7 -16.81 14.70 -56.20
N ASP A 8 -17.77 14.28 -57.01
CA ASP A 8 -19.20 14.24 -56.64
C ASP A 8 -19.46 13.27 -55.47
N SER A 9 -18.78 12.12 -55.44
CA SER A 9 -18.93 11.16 -54.33
C SER A 9 -18.37 11.70 -53.00
N LYS A 10 -17.24 12.43 -53.03
CA LYS A 10 -16.67 13.09 -51.85
C LYS A 10 -17.51 14.26 -51.33
N GLU A 11 -18.13 15.01 -52.20
CA GLU A 11 -19.04 16.10 -51.80
C GLU A 11 -20.30 15.56 -51.16
N VAL A 12 -20.88 14.49 -51.68
CA VAL A 12 -22.05 13.80 -51.08
C VAL A 12 -21.70 13.24 -49.71
N GLU A 13 -20.54 12.61 -49.54
CA GLU A 13 -20.07 12.08 -48.26
C GLU A 13 -19.83 13.22 -47.24
N LEU A 14 -19.28 14.34 -47.66
CA LEU A 14 -19.08 15.53 -46.83
C LEU A 14 -20.40 16.17 -46.37
N GLU A 15 -21.41 16.22 -47.24
CA GLU A 15 -22.74 16.72 -46.88
C GLU A 15 -23.46 15.78 -45.90
N GLU A 16 -23.33 14.48 -46.08
CA GLU A 16 -23.89 13.48 -45.15
C GLU A 16 -23.25 13.58 -43.73
N VAL A 17 -21.92 13.75 -43.68
CA VAL A 17 -21.19 13.97 -42.43
C VAL A 17 -21.59 15.28 -41.75
N LYS A 18 -21.73 16.38 -42.53
CA LYS A 18 -22.22 17.66 -42.01
C LYS A 18 -23.65 17.56 -41.49
N GLY A 19 -24.52 16.83 -42.20
CA GLY A 19 -25.90 16.57 -41.78
C GLY A 19 -25.99 15.76 -40.48
N LYS A 20 -25.18 14.71 -40.35
CA LYS A 20 -25.05 13.91 -39.10
C LYS A 20 -24.53 14.75 -37.93
N THR A 21 -23.51 15.57 -38.17
CA THR A 21 -22.89 16.46 -37.16
C THR A 21 -23.91 17.52 -36.66
N LYS A 22 -24.69 18.11 -37.59
CA LYS A 22 -25.75 19.05 -37.22
C LYS A 22 -26.84 18.42 -36.38
N ARG A 23 -27.31 17.22 -36.74
CA ARG A 23 -28.28 16.44 -35.93
C ARG A 23 -27.75 16.08 -34.56
N ILE A 24 -26.48 15.73 -34.44
CA ILE A 24 -25.82 15.44 -33.14
C ILE A 24 -25.77 16.73 -32.29
N LYS A 25 -25.32 17.86 -32.86
CA LYS A 25 -25.31 19.17 -32.18
C LYS A 25 -26.71 19.57 -31.66
N GLU A 26 -27.74 19.39 -32.47
CA GLU A 26 -29.13 19.70 -32.07
C GLU A 26 -29.63 18.77 -30.96
N LYS A 27 -29.31 17.48 -31.03
CA LYS A 27 -29.63 16.52 -29.94
C LYS A 27 -28.90 16.88 -28.65
N ILE A 28 -27.63 17.25 -28.71
CA ILE A 28 -26.85 17.71 -27.57
C ILE A 28 -27.49 19.00 -27.01
N LYS A 29 -27.81 19.98 -27.82
CA LYS A 29 -28.44 21.26 -27.42
C LYS A 29 -29.82 21.03 -26.75
N LYS A 30 -30.63 20.09 -27.25
CA LYS A 30 -31.89 19.68 -26.62
C LYS A 30 -31.65 18.95 -25.30
N GLY A 31 -30.62 18.13 -25.21
CA GLY A 31 -30.21 17.45 -23.97
C GLY A 31 -29.80 18.45 -22.90
N TRP A 32 -28.98 19.43 -23.24
CA TRP A 32 -28.55 20.50 -22.33
C TRP A 32 -29.70 21.36 -21.79
N LYS A 33 -30.73 21.65 -22.61
CA LYS A 33 -31.92 22.37 -22.18
C LYS A 33 -32.79 21.58 -21.18
N LYS A 34 -32.68 20.25 -21.15
CA LYS A 34 -33.40 19.35 -20.22
C LYS A 34 -32.60 19.05 -18.95
N LEU A 35 -31.34 19.52 -18.87
CA LEU A 35 -30.51 19.22 -17.70
C LEU A 35 -31.04 19.98 -16.47
N ASP A 36 -31.27 19.28 -15.39
CA ASP A 36 -31.64 19.87 -14.11
C ASP A 36 -30.41 20.59 -13.53
N LYS A 37 -30.30 21.88 -13.77
CA LYS A 37 -29.18 22.70 -13.31
C LYS A 37 -28.96 22.63 -11.80
N LYS A 38 -30.05 22.53 -11.03
CA LYS A 38 -29.96 22.43 -9.56
C LYS A 38 -29.29 21.11 -9.15
N ARG A 39 -29.64 20.04 -9.81
CA ARG A 39 -29.02 18.74 -9.58
C ARG A 39 -27.55 18.72 -9.99
N LEU A 40 -27.21 19.31 -11.12
CA LEU A 40 -25.81 19.40 -11.56
C LEU A 40 -24.97 20.18 -10.56
N ILE A 41 -25.43 21.35 -10.11
CA ILE A 41 -24.76 22.15 -9.08
C ILE A 41 -24.62 21.34 -7.79
N PHE A 42 -25.69 20.66 -7.36
CA PHE A 42 -25.64 19.81 -6.17
C PHE A 42 -24.57 18.73 -6.27
N LEU A 43 -24.53 17.97 -7.37
CA LEU A 43 -23.53 16.90 -7.57
C LEU A 43 -22.11 17.45 -7.62
N THR A 44 -21.91 18.58 -8.30
CA THR A 44 -20.60 19.26 -8.37
C THR A 44 -20.10 19.63 -6.98
N LEU A 45 -20.94 20.29 -6.18
CA LEU A 45 -20.61 20.66 -4.80
C LEU A 45 -20.40 19.42 -3.93
N PHE A 46 -21.24 18.40 -4.09
CA PHE A 46 -21.13 17.17 -3.34
C PHE A 46 -19.77 16.47 -3.54
N PHE A 47 -19.33 16.31 -4.79
CA PHE A 47 -18.03 15.70 -5.08
C PHE A 47 -16.86 16.58 -4.66
N LEU A 48 -17.02 17.90 -4.69
CA LEU A 48 -16.04 18.82 -4.11
C LEU A 48 -15.87 18.60 -2.61
N PHE A 49 -16.98 18.52 -1.86
CA PHE A 49 -16.94 18.20 -0.43
C PHE A 49 -16.35 16.82 -0.14
N LEU A 50 -16.70 15.83 -0.95
CA LEU A 50 -16.14 14.48 -0.81
C LEU A 50 -14.63 14.47 -1.04
N TYR A 51 -14.15 15.25 -2.00
CA TYR A 51 -12.72 15.45 -2.21
C TYR A 51 -12.05 16.06 -0.97
N PHE A 52 -12.62 17.09 -0.37
CA PHE A 52 -12.09 17.67 0.87
C PHE A 52 -12.04 16.66 2.03
N ILE A 53 -13.09 15.87 2.23
CA ILE A 53 -13.10 14.80 3.24
C ILE A 53 -11.94 13.84 3.00
N SER A 54 -11.77 13.41 1.76
CA SER A 54 -10.67 12.53 1.36
C SER A 54 -9.30 13.11 1.69
N GLU A 55 -9.07 14.40 1.41
CA GLU A 55 -7.78 15.06 1.66
C GLU A 55 -7.47 15.20 3.16
N PHE A 56 -8.45 15.52 3.98
CA PHE A 56 -8.26 15.64 5.43
C PHE A 56 -8.02 14.28 6.11
N LEU A 57 -8.69 13.22 5.65
CA LEU A 57 -8.57 11.89 6.26
C LEU A 57 -7.33 11.12 5.81
N ASN A 58 -6.78 11.41 4.63
CA ASN A 58 -5.64 10.67 4.09
C ASN A 58 -4.26 11.30 4.43
N GLY A 59 -4.16 11.90 5.58
CA GLY A 59 -2.84 12.22 6.15
C GLY A 59 -2.28 13.55 5.73
N ASN A 60 -3.12 14.53 5.39
CA ASN A 60 -2.61 15.86 5.18
C ASN A 60 -2.65 16.72 6.44
N ASP A 61 -1.91 16.26 7.46
CA ASP A 61 -1.47 17.09 8.57
C ASP A 61 -0.88 18.43 8.07
N VAL A 62 -0.08 18.39 7.00
CA VAL A 62 0.45 19.58 6.32
C VAL A 62 -0.67 20.54 5.88
N LEU A 63 -1.76 20.01 5.32
CA LEU A 63 -2.88 20.82 4.90
C LEU A 63 -3.64 21.41 6.08
N PHE A 64 -3.89 20.59 7.11
CA PHE A 64 -4.52 21.05 8.33
C PHE A 64 -3.68 22.15 8.99
N LYS A 65 -2.38 21.96 9.15
CA LYS A 65 -1.44 22.94 9.71
C LYS A 65 -1.38 24.21 8.88
N ARG A 66 -1.45 24.15 7.56
CA ARG A 66 -1.48 25.33 6.69
C ARG A 66 -2.78 26.12 6.79
N ILE A 67 -3.93 25.47 6.99
CA ILE A 67 -5.23 26.12 7.08
C ILE A 67 -5.51 26.63 8.50
N PHE A 68 -5.20 25.82 9.51
CA PHE A 68 -5.57 26.06 10.90
C PHE A 68 -4.37 26.32 11.81
N GLY A 69 -3.14 26.21 11.30
CA GLY A 69 -1.92 26.37 12.08
C GLY A 69 -1.76 27.78 12.66
N PHE A 70 -1.17 27.85 13.83
CA PHE A 70 -0.84 29.13 14.47
C PHE A 70 0.48 29.66 13.88
N SER A 71 0.39 30.57 12.93
CA SER A 71 1.56 31.38 12.54
C SER A 71 1.60 32.70 13.36
N SER A 72 2.80 33.23 13.52
CA SER A 72 3.05 34.39 14.39
C SER A 72 2.41 35.71 13.86
N THR A 73 2.23 35.79 12.53
CA THR A 73 1.71 37.02 11.90
C THR A 73 0.49 36.77 11.01
N TRP A 74 -0.36 37.77 10.84
CA TRP A 74 -1.52 37.71 9.94
C TRP A 74 -1.12 37.47 8.47
N ASN A 75 -0.03 38.08 8.02
CA ASN A 75 0.45 37.96 6.66
C ASN A 75 0.89 36.52 6.35
N GLU A 76 1.62 35.87 7.25
CA GLU A 76 2.02 34.44 7.12
C GLU A 76 0.80 33.52 7.07
N ARG A 77 -0.26 33.81 7.85
CA ARG A 77 -1.50 33.02 7.80
C ARG A 77 -2.20 33.14 6.45
N VAL A 78 -2.30 34.36 5.90
CA VAL A 78 -2.91 34.61 4.60
C VAL A 78 -2.11 33.90 3.49
N GLU A 79 -0.79 33.93 3.55
CA GLU A 79 0.08 33.26 2.60
C GLU A 79 -0.01 31.72 2.72
N SER A 80 0.03 31.19 3.93
CA SER A 80 -0.17 29.75 4.18
C SER A 80 -1.52 29.26 3.68
N PHE A 81 -2.58 30.02 3.91
CA PHE A 81 -3.92 29.72 3.39
C PHE A 81 -3.97 29.74 1.85
N LYS A 82 -3.38 30.77 1.22
CA LYS A 82 -3.29 30.83 -0.25
C LYS A 82 -2.53 29.66 -0.84
N ASN A 83 -1.41 29.30 -0.22
CA ASN A 83 -0.61 28.16 -0.65
C ASN A 83 -1.36 26.84 -0.49
N ALA A 84 -2.05 26.62 0.65
CA ALA A 84 -2.90 25.47 0.85
C ALA A 84 -4.00 25.37 -0.21
N TRP A 85 -4.66 26.48 -0.51
CA TRP A 85 -5.72 26.54 -1.51
C TRP A 85 -5.20 26.27 -2.92
N SER A 86 -4.04 26.81 -3.27
CA SER A 86 -3.37 26.54 -4.54
C SER A 86 -3.03 25.06 -4.69
N ASP A 87 -2.48 24.44 -3.63
CA ASP A 87 -2.12 23.03 -3.64
C ASP A 87 -3.34 22.10 -3.77
N PHE A 88 -4.48 22.49 -3.20
CA PHE A 88 -5.74 21.74 -3.34
C PHE A 88 -6.20 21.60 -4.77
N PHE A 89 -6.13 22.66 -5.54
CA PHE A 89 -6.62 22.70 -6.92
C PHE A 89 -5.54 22.46 -7.97
N LYS A 90 -4.34 22.04 -7.54
CA LYS A 90 -3.22 21.78 -8.44
C LYS A 90 -3.54 20.63 -9.39
N PHE A 91 -3.20 20.83 -10.66
CA PHE A 91 -3.25 19.74 -11.64
C PHE A 91 -2.02 18.81 -11.46
N PRO A 92 -2.16 17.49 -11.58
CA PRO A 92 -3.38 16.73 -11.86
C PRO A 92 -4.19 16.34 -10.61
N LYS A 93 -3.69 16.62 -9.40
CA LYS A 93 -4.24 16.17 -8.13
C LYS A 93 -5.75 16.35 -8.01
N PHE A 94 -6.23 17.60 -8.08
CA PHE A 94 -7.66 17.90 -7.91
C PHE A 94 -8.50 17.20 -8.97
N TRP A 95 -8.15 17.40 -10.24
CA TRP A 95 -8.98 16.91 -11.34
C TRP A 95 -9.05 15.38 -11.40
N ALA A 96 -7.91 14.71 -11.17
CA ALA A 96 -7.88 13.26 -11.16
C ALA A 96 -8.74 12.67 -10.03
N ASN A 97 -8.61 13.16 -8.80
CA ASN A 97 -9.38 12.67 -7.67
C ASN A 97 -10.87 13.02 -7.78
N TYR A 98 -11.19 14.26 -8.18
CA TYR A 98 -12.57 14.71 -8.37
C TYR A 98 -13.29 13.86 -9.43
N PHE A 99 -12.69 13.70 -10.61
CA PHE A 99 -13.32 12.91 -11.68
C PHE A 99 -13.36 11.43 -11.37
N LEU A 100 -12.43 10.90 -10.58
CA LEU A 100 -12.52 9.52 -10.11
C LEU A 100 -13.82 9.31 -9.31
N PHE A 101 -14.15 10.20 -8.37
CA PHE A 101 -15.43 10.12 -7.65
C PHE A 101 -16.64 10.22 -8.58
N VAL A 102 -16.59 11.11 -9.56
CA VAL A 102 -17.66 11.27 -10.55
C VAL A 102 -17.84 10.00 -11.38
N PHE A 103 -16.76 9.38 -11.84
CA PHE A 103 -16.84 8.17 -12.67
C PHE A 103 -17.29 6.95 -11.86
N VAL A 104 -16.78 6.78 -10.64
CA VAL A 104 -17.22 5.74 -9.72
C VAL A 104 -18.73 5.92 -9.40
N TYR A 105 -19.18 7.15 -9.18
CA TYR A 105 -20.60 7.44 -9.01
C TYR A 105 -21.41 6.96 -10.22
N TRP A 106 -21.00 7.24 -11.45
CA TRP A 106 -21.73 6.82 -12.64
C TRP A 106 -21.84 5.30 -12.78
N ILE A 107 -20.79 4.57 -12.38
CA ILE A 107 -20.81 3.10 -12.36
C ILE A 107 -21.84 2.61 -11.33
N ILE A 108 -21.74 3.08 -10.07
CA ILE A 108 -22.63 2.64 -9.00
C ILE A 108 -24.09 3.07 -9.30
N TYR A 109 -24.27 4.27 -9.83
CA TYR A 109 -25.60 4.73 -10.23
C TYR A 109 -26.18 3.90 -11.37
N GLY A 110 -25.38 3.51 -12.33
CA GLY A 110 -25.78 2.61 -13.41
C GLY A 110 -26.25 1.24 -12.90
N LEU A 111 -25.59 0.72 -11.85
CA LEU A 111 -25.95 -0.55 -11.21
C LEU A 111 -27.22 -0.42 -10.35
N THR A 112 -27.30 0.61 -9.51
CA THR A 112 -28.33 0.75 -8.47
C THR A 112 -29.57 1.51 -8.94
N ASN A 113 -29.41 2.40 -9.90
CA ASN A 113 -30.42 3.38 -10.35
C ASN A 113 -30.95 4.29 -9.22
N ARG A 114 -30.17 4.46 -8.14
CA ARG A 114 -30.55 5.23 -6.96
C ARG A 114 -29.45 6.23 -6.61
N THR A 115 -29.71 7.52 -6.82
CA THR A 115 -28.74 8.59 -6.57
C THR A 115 -28.29 8.61 -5.12
N LYS A 116 -29.22 8.60 -4.16
CA LYS A 116 -28.87 8.64 -2.73
C LYS A 116 -28.01 7.46 -2.31
N LEU A 117 -28.37 6.24 -2.76
CA LEU A 117 -27.61 5.05 -2.45
C LEU A 117 -26.17 5.15 -3.01
N SER A 118 -26.04 5.60 -4.26
CA SER A 118 -24.73 5.71 -4.91
C SER A 118 -23.84 6.75 -4.24
N LEU A 119 -24.39 7.91 -3.92
CA LEU A 119 -23.67 8.96 -3.18
C LEU A 119 -23.32 8.51 -1.77
N GLY A 120 -24.27 7.86 -1.07
CA GLY A 120 -24.03 7.32 0.28
C GLY A 120 -22.93 6.26 0.29
N PHE A 121 -22.94 5.35 -0.66
CA PHE A 121 -21.91 4.31 -0.77
C PHE A 121 -20.50 4.91 -0.96
N ILE A 122 -20.35 5.85 -1.91
CA ILE A 122 -19.05 6.49 -2.15
C ILE A 122 -18.58 7.26 -0.92
N THR A 123 -19.50 7.98 -0.26
CA THR A 123 -19.17 8.76 0.94
C THR A 123 -18.70 7.86 2.07
N VAL A 124 -19.43 6.79 2.37
CA VAL A 124 -19.05 5.83 3.41
C VAL A 124 -17.75 5.12 3.06
N PHE A 125 -17.58 4.70 1.81
CA PHE A 125 -16.35 4.06 1.35
C PHE A 125 -15.13 5.00 1.53
N THR A 126 -15.26 6.25 1.11
CA THR A 126 -14.18 7.24 1.25
C THR A 126 -13.83 7.49 2.71
N PHE A 127 -14.84 7.56 3.58
CA PHE A 127 -14.63 7.74 5.02
C PHE A 127 -13.94 6.52 5.65
N VAL A 128 -14.46 5.31 5.42
CA VAL A 128 -13.89 4.07 5.97
C VAL A 128 -12.46 3.89 5.50
N PHE A 129 -12.19 4.12 4.21
CA PHE A 129 -10.84 4.06 3.70
C PHE A 129 -9.93 5.08 4.39
N GLY A 130 -10.39 6.33 4.53
CA GLY A 130 -9.63 7.39 5.19
C GLY A 130 -9.33 7.06 6.66
N VAL A 131 -10.30 6.51 7.41
CA VAL A 131 -10.10 6.05 8.79
C VAL A 131 -9.04 4.94 8.85
N VAL A 132 -9.14 3.94 7.99
CA VAL A 132 -8.16 2.84 7.93
C VAL A 132 -6.78 3.39 7.59
N ASN A 133 -6.68 4.25 6.58
CA ASN A 133 -5.41 4.86 6.19
C ASN A 133 -4.80 5.69 7.34
N TYR A 134 -5.63 6.47 8.04
CA TYR A 134 -5.20 7.25 9.19
C TYR A 134 -4.61 6.36 10.30
N ILE A 135 -5.35 5.31 10.72
CA ILE A 135 -4.90 4.38 11.74
C ILE A 135 -3.60 3.68 11.33
N VAL A 136 -3.52 3.21 10.09
CA VAL A 136 -2.34 2.52 9.56
C VAL A 136 -1.13 3.46 9.52
N THR A 137 -1.32 4.71 9.10
CA THR A 137 -0.24 5.71 9.08
C THR A 137 0.26 6.03 10.48
N GLU A 138 -0.63 6.21 11.46
CA GLU A 138 -0.28 6.47 12.85
C GLU A 138 0.47 5.31 13.51
N THR A 139 0.13 4.08 13.15
CA THR A 139 0.72 2.90 13.81
C THR A 139 1.99 2.41 13.12
N ARG A 140 2.07 2.52 11.82
CA ARG A 140 3.17 1.97 11.00
C ARG A 140 4.11 3.06 10.45
N GLY A 141 3.69 4.32 10.50
CA GLY A 141 4.44 5.43 9.89
C GLY A 141 4.29 5.54 8.37
N ILE A 142 3.59 4.60 7.72
CA ILE A 142 3.39 4.57 6.26
C ILE A 142 1.91 4.38 5.96
N SER A 143 1.38 5.18 5.02
CA SER A 143 0.00 5.09 4.55
C SER A 143 -0.30 3.76 3.87
N VAL A 144 -1.60 3.42 3.80
CA VAL A 144 -2.10 2.20 3.18
C VAL A 144 -1.60 2.05 1.75
N THR A 145 -1.15 0.85 1.41
CA THR A 145 -0.80 0.44 0.06
C THR A 145 -1.82 -0.56 -0.49
N ILE A 146 -1.85 -0.76 -1.80
CA ILE A 146 -2.70 -1.81 -2.40
C ILE A 146 -2.32 -3.19 -1.88
N SER A 147 -1.06 -3.39 -1.57
CA SER A 147 -0.55 -4.65 -1.03
C SER A 147 -1.12 -4.99 0.35
N ASP A 148 -1.57 -3.99 1.12
CA ASP A 148 -2.19 -4.22 2.43
C ASP A 148 -3.49 -5.03 2.34
N ILE A 149 -4.10 -5.13 1.16
CA ILE A 149 -5.25 -6.03 0.93
C ILE A 149 -4.88 -7.48 1.27
N TYR A 150 -3.65 -7.90 0.98
CA TYR A 150 -3.16 -9.25 1.29
C TYR A 150 -2.93 -9.45 2.80
N SER A 151 -2.68 -8.36 3.53
CA SER A 151 -2.38 -8.37 4.97
C SER A 151 -3.58 -8.04 5.86
N ILE A 152 -4.79 -7.90 5.34
CA ILE A 152 -5.99 -7.52 6.11
C ILE A 152 -6.17 -8.44 7.33
N ARG A 153 -5.99 -9.75 7.18
CA ARG A 153 -6.12 -10.70 8.28
C ARG A 153 -5.09 -10.46 9.38
N THR A 154 -3.84 -10.24 9.00
CA THR A 154 -2.76 -9.90 9.94
C THR A 154 -3.05 -8.59 10.67
N ALA A 155 -3.48 -7.56 9.94
CA ALA A 155 -3.84 -6.27 10.53
C ALA A 155 -5.01 -6.39 11.53
N MET A 156 -6.01 -7.22 11.24
CA MET A 156 -7.14 -7.47 12.15
C MET A 156 -6.70 -8.14 13.44
N ASN A 157 -5.72 -9.04 13.40
CA ASN A 157 -5.23 -9.75 14.59
C ASN A 157 -4.52 -8.81 15.58
N VAL A 158 -3.87 -7.76 15.09
CA VAL A 158 -3.15 -6.78 15.93
C VAL A 158 -3.97 -5.52 16.24
N ALA A 159 -5.13 -5.35 15.61
CA ALA A 159 -5.93 -4.14 15.74
C ALA A 159 -6.43 -3.84 17.17
N SER A 160 -6.64 -4.87 17.99
CA SER A 160 -7.13 -4.72 19.38
C SER A 160 -6.15 -3.98 20.30
N GLY A 161 -4.84 -4.02 20.00
CA GLY A 161 -3.79 -3.34 20.75
C GLY A 161 -3.54 -1.88 20.33
N ILE A 162 -4.17 -1.42 19.24
CA ILE A 162 -3.87 -0.12 18.63
C ILE A 162 -4.70 0.98 19.32
N LYS A 163 -4.01 2.02 19.80
CA LYS A 163 -4.61 3.25 20.33
C LYS A 163 -4.10 4.45 19.52
N PRO A 164 -4.75 4.78 18.38
CA PRO A 164 -4.29 5.88 17.55
C PRO A 164 -4.46 7.22 18.26
N THR A 165 -3.53 8.13 18.07
CA THR A 165 -3.66 9.54 18.48
C THR A 165 -4.71 10.22 17.59
N ILE A 166 -5.59 11.03 18.16
CA ILE A 166 -6.61 11.74 17.36
C ILE A 166 -6.11 13.14 17.05
N GLU A 167 -5.77 13.40 15.80
CA GLU A 167 -5.30 14.71 15.33
C GLU A 167 -6.41 15.58 14.75
N GLY A 168 -6.11 16.89 14.60
CA GLY A 168 -7.09 17.87 14.14
C GLY A 168 -7.61 17.62 12.72
N ASN A 169 -6.77 17.13 11.80
CA ASN A 169 -7.16 16.76 10.43
C ASN A 169 -8.22 15.64 10.42
N PHE A 170 -8.05 14.62 11.25
CA PHE A 170 -9.01 13.53 11.40
C PHE A 170 -10.36 14.04 11.94
N ILE A 171 -10.33 14.94 12.94
CA ILE A 171 -11.54 15.56 13.49
C ILE A 171 -12.28 16.34 12.40
N VAL A 172 -11.58 17.19 11.64
CA VAL A 172 -12.19 17.98 10.55
C VAL A 172 -12.78 17.07 9.48
N GLY A 173 -12.04 16.07 9.02
CA GLY A 173 -12.53 15.10 8.05
C GLY A 173 -13.80 14.37 8.51
N THR A 174 -13.84 13.97 9.79
CA THR A 174 -15.01 13.30 10.40
C THR A 174 -16.22 14.25 10.51
N VAL A 175 -16.01 15.49 10.92
CA VAL A 175 -17.08 16.50 10.98
C VAL A 175 -17.67 16.76 9.59
N LEU A 176 -16.82 16.94 8.58
CA LEU A 176 -17.26 17.14 7.20
C LEU A 176 -18.03 15.91 6.67
N PHE A 177 -17.60 14.71 7.02
CA PHE A 177 -18.31 13.46 6.67
C PHE A 177 -19.71 13.44 7.28
N ILE A 178 -19.85 13.73 8.57
CA ILE A 178 -21.15 13.79 9.26
C ILE A 178 -22.06 14.84 8.61
N LEU A 179 -21.54 16.02 8.32
CA LEU A 179 -22.29 17.08 7.64
C LEU A 179 -22.79 16.61 6.26
N LEU A 180 -21.96 15.93 5.50
CA LEU A 180 -22.33 15.41 4.18
C LEU A 180 -23.42 14.34 4.28
N LEU A 181 -23.38 13.47 5.29
CA LEU A 181 -24.45 12.48 5.55
C LEU A 181 -25.77 13.17 5.93
N ILE A 182 -25.72 14.24 6.76
CA ILE A 182 -26.92 15.02 7.11
C ILE A 182 -27.52 15.66 5.86
N VAL A 183 -26.70 16.21 4.97
CA VAL A 183 -27.15 16.76 3.69
C VAL A 183 -27.83 15.67 2.83
N LEU A 184 -27.21 14.49 2.71
CA LEU A 184 -27.80 13.35 1.97
C LEU A 184 -29.13 12.88 2.58
N TRP A 185 -29.24 12.89 3.89
CA TRP A 185 -30.47 12.51 4.58
C TRP A 185 -31.61 13.50 4.32
N LYS A 186 -31.31 14.80 4.46
CA LYS A 186 -32.30 15.88 4.30
C LYS A 186 -32.74 16.13 2.87
N ILE A 187 -31.86 15.88 1.88
CA ILE A 187 -32.16 16.19 0.49
C ILE A 187 -33.28 15.28 -0.06
N LYS A 188 -34.30 15.90 -0.66
CA LYS A 188 -35.38 15.17 -1.32
C LYS A 188 -35.04 14.96 -2.80
N ILE A 189 -34.54 13.76 -3.15
CA ILE A 189 -34.30 13.35 -4.54
C ILE A 189 -35.49 12.49 -4.98
N ASN A 190 -36.17 12.91 -6.03
CA ASN A 190 -37.33 12.16 -6.56
C ASN A 190 -36.86 11.03 -7.49
N GLU A 191 -36.48 9.90 -6.88
CA GLU A 191 -35.93 8.75 -7.61
C GLU A 191 -36.95 8.04 -8.53
N LYS A 192 -38.26 8.16 -8.23
CA LYS A 192 -39.32 7.56 -9.06
C LYS A 192 -39.44 8.19 -10.46
N LYS A 193 -39.10 9.48 -10.61
CA LYS A 193 -39.01 10.16 -11.92
C LYS A 193 -37.80 9.77 -12.71
N GLU A 194 -36.86 9.12 -12.08
CA GLU A 194 -35.51 8.83 -12.61
C GLU A 194 -35.35 7.37 -13.06
N ALA A 195 -36.40 6.55 -12.97
CA ALA A 195 -36.36 5.19 -13.49
C ALA A 195 -35.95 5.21 -14.98
N ARG A 196 -34.68 5.18 -15.21
CA ARG A 196 -34.07 5.24 -16.54
C ARG A 196 -34.20 3.89 -17.21
N THR A 197 -34.35 3.92 -18.51
CA THR A 197 -34.30 2.72 -19.33
C THR A 197 -33.01 1.96 -19.12
N THR A 198 -33.02 0.66 -19.34
CA THR A 198 -31.79 -0.18 -19.27
C THR A 198 -30.65 0.40 -20.09
N ARG A 199 -30.95 1.03 -21.22
CA ARG A 199 -29.96 1.73 -22.06
C ARG A 199 -29.26 2.88 -21.32
N ALA A 200 -29.99 3.66 -20.52
CA ALA A 200 -29.41 4.77 -19.75
C ALA A 200 -28.54 4.28 -18.57
N LYS A 201 -28.87 3.13 -17.98
CA LYS A 201 -28.03 2.49 -16.96
C LYS A 201 -26.70 2.02 -17.55
N ILE A 202 -26.77 1.28 -18.65
CA ILE A 202 -25.58 0.81 -19.38
C ILE A 202 -24.72 1.99 -19.82
N ALA A 203 -25.32 3.06 -20.34
CA ALA A 203 -24.59 4.26 -20.74
C ALA A 203 -23.85 4.92 -19.55
N GLY A 204 -24.46 4.93 -18.36
CA GLY A 204 -23.81 5.42 -17.14
C GLY A 204 -22.57 4.59 -16.75
N ILE A 205 -22.71 3.27 -16.77
CA ILE A 205 -21.58 2.36 -16.49
C ILE A 205 -20.46 2.56 -17.53
N ILE A 206 -20.82 2.57 -18.81
CA ILE A 206 -19.84 2.81 -19.90
C ILE A 206 -19.14 4.14 -19.69
N LEU A 207 -19.87 5.23 -19.42
CA LEU A 207 -19.30 6.55 -19.19
C LEU A 207 -18.32 6.53 -18.00
N GLY A 208 -18.67 5.88 -16.91
CA GLY A 208 -17.80 5.74 -15.75
C GLY A 208 -16.52 4.95 -16.07
N VAL A 209 -16.66 3.77 -16.68
CA VAL A 209 -15.52 2.92 -17.04
C VAL A 209 -14.62 3.60 -18.07
N VAL A 210 -15.19 4.13 -19.16
CA VAL A 210 -14.43 4.83 -20.21
C VAL A 210 -13.76 6.07 -19.62
N GLY A 211 -14.46 6.82 -18.74
CA GLY A 211 -13.88 7.98 -18.07
C GLY A 211 -12.64 7.62 -17.24
N ILE A 212 -12.69 6.53 -16.48
CA ILE A 212 -11.54 6.02 -15.73
C ILE A 212 -10.41 5.60 -16.67
N LEU A 213 -10.72 4.86 -17.74
CA LEU A 213 -9.72 4.41 -18.70
C LEU A 213 -9.06 5.58 -19.45
N VAL A 214 -9.83 6.62 -19.82
CA VAL A 214 -9.29 7.80 -20.50
C VAL A 214 -8.43 8.64 -19.57
N LEU A 215 -8.85 8.82 -18.32
CA LEU A 215 -8.12 9.65 -17.37
C LEU A 215 -6.86 8.98 -16.83
N PHE A 216 -6.94 7.69 -16.52
CA PHE A 216 -5.87 6.95 -15.84
C PHE A 216 -5.17 5.92 -16.74
N GLY A 217 -5.73 5.55 -17.90
CA GLY A 217 -5.10 4.63 -18.84
C GLY A 217 -3.72 5.12 -19.32
N PRO A 218 -3.62 6.35 -19.85
CA PRO A 218 -2.32 6.95 -20.18
C PRO A 218 -1.47 7.20 -18.93
N ASN A 219 -0.16 7.05 -19.07
CA ASN A 219 0.76 7.19 -17.94
C ASN A 219 0.99 8.65 -17.51
N TYR A 220 0.81 9.62 -18.40
CA TYR A 220 1.15 11.02 -18.14
C TYR A 220 0.53 11.62 -16.87
N VAL A 221 -0.63 11.11 -16.40
CA VAL A 221 -1.26 11.54 -15.15
C VAL A 221 -0.70 10.74 -13.95
N THR A 222 -0.58 9.42 -14.12
CA THR A 222 -0.14 8.54 -13.04
C THR A 222 1.36 8.65 -12.76
N ASP A 223 2.19 8.94 -13.77
CA ASP A 223 3.64 9.08 -13.62
C ASP A 223 4.05 10.33 -12.81
N THR A 224 3.11 11.25 -12.56
CA THR A 224 3.33 12.36 -11.63
C THR A 224 3.36 11.94 -10.15
N VAL A 225 2.97 10.70 -9.84
CA VAL A 225 2.93 10.16 -8.48
C VAL A 225 4.25 9.47 -8.17
N GLU A 226 4.95 9.97 -7.19
CA GLU A 226 6.21 9.42 -6.71
C GLU A 226 5.94 8.42 -5.58
N LEU A 227 6.13 7.12 -5.83
CA LEU A 227 5.85 6.06 -4.85
C LEU A 227 7.03 5.71 -3.93
N TRP A 228 8.18 6.36 -4.07
CA TRP A 228 9.31 6.16 -3.15
C TRP A 228 8.97 6.59 -1.70
N ASN A 229 7.99 7.46 -1.53
CA ASN A 229 7.44 7.85 -0.25
C ASN A 229 5.91 7.90 -0.33
N ILE A 230 5.27 6.87 0.18
CA ILE A 230 3.81 6.69 0.09
C ILE A 230 3.04 7.81 0.80
N ASN A 231 3.50 8.26 1.97
CA ASN A 231 2.84 9.36 2.68
C ASN A 231 2.86 10.65 1.84
N ARG A 232 4.01 10.93 1.22
CA ARG A 232 4.16 12.08 0.33
C ARG A 232 3.32 11.92 -0.95
N ALA A 233 3.18 10.71 -1.45
CA ALA A 233 2.30 10.43 -2.59
C ALA A 233 0.84 10.77 -2.27
N TYR A 234 0.32 10.35 -1.13
CA TYR A 234 -1.03 10.73 -0.65
C TYR A 234 -1.17 12.24 -0.48
N ALA A 235 -0.19 12.89 0.16
CA ALA A 235 -0.19 14.33 0.37
C ALA A 235 -0.20 15.14 -0.94
N ASN A 236 0.65 14.78 -1.89
CA ASN A 236 0.86 15.54 -3.13
C ASN A 236 -0.12 15.18 -4.24
N SER A 237 -0.59 13.93 -4.28
CA SER A 237 -1.38 13.40 -5.40
C SER A 237 -2.82 13.04 -5.00
N GLY A 238 -3.12 12.98 -3.71
CA GLY A 238 -4.42 12.60 -3.18
C GLY A 238 -4.69 11.10 -3.23
N MET A 239 -5.72 10.66 -2.52
CA MET A 239 -6.07 9.25 -2.34
C MET A 239 -6.26 8.49 -3.66
N GLY A 240 -7.14 8.99 -4.51
CA GLY A 240 -7.57 8.25 -5.70
C GLY A 240 -6.45 8.07 -6.72
N LEU A 241 -5.70 9.14 -6.99
CA LEU A 241 -4.59 9.07 -7.95
C LEU A 241 -3.45 8.19 -7.43
N THR A 242 -3.14 8.25 -6.14
CA THR A 242 -2.13 7.38 -5.50
C THR A 242 -2.52 5.91 -5.58
N ILE A 243 -3.79 5.56 -5.27
CA ILE A 243 -4.30 4.18 -5.37
C ILE A 243 -4.22 3.69 -6.82
N VAL A 244 -4.64 4.51 -7.79
CA VAL A 244 -4.58 4.12 -9.21
C VAL A 244 -3.13 3.90 -9.66
N ARG A 245 -2.19 4.73 -9.20
CA ARG A 245 -0.77 4.55 -9.50
C ARG A 245 -0.23 3.25 -8.93
N MET A 246 -0.46 3.00 -7.65
CA MET A 246 -0.08 1.73 -7.02
C MET A 246 -0.69 0.51 -7.70
N ALA A 247 -1.97 0.61 -8.15
CA ALA A 247 -2.62 -0.47 -8.88
C ALA A 247 -1.95 -0.80 -10.22
N LYS A 248 -1.40 0.20 -10.89
CA LYS A 248 -0.63 0.00 -12.13
C LYS A 248 0.72 -0.69 -11.87
N ASP A 249 1.35 -0.33 -10.77
CA ASP A 249 2.70 -0.80 -10.44
C ASP A 249 2.70 -2.12 -9.65
N ILE A 250 1.54 -2.66 -9.27
CA ILE A 250 1.45 -3.90 -8.48
C ILE A 250 2.06 -5.11 -9.18
N LYS A 251 2.14 -5.08 -10.50
CA LYS A 251 2.70 -6.17 -11.30
C LYS A 251 4.16 -5.92 -11.62
N VAL A 252 5.03 -6.80 -11.15
CA VAL A 252 6.44 -6.82 -11.56
C VAL A 252 6.51 -7.13 -13.06
N SER A 253 7.07 -6.21 -13.82
CA SER A 253 7.24 -6.38 -15.26
C SER A 253 8.59 -7.05 -15.56
N LYS A 254 8.61 -7.99 -16.51
CA LYS A 254 9.87 -8.53 -16.99
C LYS A 254 10.72 -7.42 -17.61
N PRO A 255 12.04 -7.39 -17.35
CA PRO A 255 12.94 -6.49 -18.06
C PRO A 255 12.84 -6.64 -19.57
N LYS A 256 13.07 -5.56 -20.32
CA LYS A 256 12.94 -5.59 -21.80
C LYS A 256 13.79 -6.66 -22.48
N ASN A 257 14.94 -6.97 -21.93
CA ASN A 257 15.89 -7.95 -22.45
C ASN A 257 15.87 -9.26 -21.66
N TYR A 258 14.79 -9.54 -20.93
CA TYR A 258 14.69 -10.80 -20.17
C TYR A 258 14.74 -12.00 -21.11
N ASN A 259 15.77 -12.82 -20.95
CA ASN A 259 15.92 -14.12 -21.58
C ASN A 259 16.40 -15.13 -20.51
N PRO A 260 15.71 -16.26 -20.31
CA PRO A 260 16.14 -17.30 -19.36
C PRO A 260 17.58 -17.76 -19.60
N ASP A 261 18.02 -17.90 -20.85
CA ASP A 261 19.37 -18.34 -21.19
C ASP A 261 20.44 -17.33 -20.74
N ILE A 262 20.14 -16.02 -20.83
CA ILE A 262 21.03 -14.97 -20.31
C ILE A 262 21.12 -15.05 -18.79
N VAL A 263 20.00 -15.33 -18.11
CA VAL A 263 20.00 -15.49 -16.65
C VAL A 263 20.86 -16.68 -16.24
N VAL A 264 20.70 -17.82 -16.92
CA VAL A 264 21.54 -19.02 -16.68
C VAL A 264 23.02 -18.71 -16.94
N HIS A 265 23.33 -17.99 -18.02
CA HIS A 265 24.72 -17.59 -18.33
C HIS A 265 25.30 -16.71 -17.21
N ILE A 266 24.56 -15.71 -16.73
CA ILE A 266 24.98 -14.85 -15.63
C ILE A 266 25.21 -15.67 -14.35
N LEU A 267 24.29 -16.58 -14.02
CA LEU A 267 24.41 -17.43 -12.84
C LEU A 267 25.68 -18.31 -12.93
N ASN A 268 25.95 -18.88 -14.09
CA ASN A 268 27.15 -19.72 -14.29
C ASN A 268 28.46 -18.93 -14.23
N GLU A 269 28.45 -17.62 -14.55
CA GLU A 269 29.62 -16.74 -14.38
C GLU A 269 29.95 -16.49 -12.90
N TYR A 270 28.97 -16.64 -12.02
CA TYR A 270 29.05 -16.49 -10.58
C TYR A 270 28.97 -17.80 -9.81
N GLU A 271 29.06 -18.98 -10.51
CA GLU A 271 29.26 -20.24 -9.82
C GLU A 271 30.62 -20.17 -9.10
N ASP A 272 30.49 -19.95 -7.79
CA ASP A 272 31.62 -19.83 -6.89
C ASP A 272 32.45 -21.10 -6.86
N ASP A 273 33.75 -20.90 -6.73
CA ASP A 273 34.64 -21.90 -6.17
C ASP A 273 34.02 -22.37 -4.85
N THR A 274 33.52 -23.59 -4.81
CA THR A 274 32.97 -24.20 -3.61
C THR A 274 34.00 -24.10 -2.51
N ILE A 275 33.81 -23.17 -1.57
CA ILE A 275 34.61 -23.12 -0.36
C ILE A 275 34.25 -24.36 0.43
N ASP A 276 35.12 -25.36 0.39
CA ASP A 276 34.99 -26.52 1.23
C ASP A 276 35.31 -26.10 2.68
N TYR A 277 34.29 -25.65 3.38
CA TYR A 277 34.34 -25.50 4.82
C TYR A 277 34.30 -26.89 5.41
N GLY A 278 35.48 -27.52 5.60
CA GLY A 278 35.63 -28.86 6.11
C GLY A 278 34.54 -29.26 7.11
N ALA A 279 33.71 -30.22 6.69
CA ALA A 279 32.38 -30.49 7.26
C ALA A 279 32.38 -30.89 8.76
N GLU A 280 33.54 -31.19 9.35
CA GLU A 280 33.63 -31.72 10.71
C GLU A 280 33.61 -30.61 11.81
N GLU A 281 33.91 -29.33 11.51
CA GLU A 281 34.02 -28.25 12.49
C GLU A 281 33.04 -27.09 12.25
N ALA A 282 32.01 -27.26 11.43
CA ALA A 282 31.05 -26.19 11.13
C ALA A 282 30.22 -25.84 12.37
N PRO A 283 30.14 -24.53 12.76
CA PRO A 283 29.44 -24.11 13.97
C PRO A 283 27.92 -24.22 13.80
N ASN A 284 27.20 -24.26 14.93
CA ASN A 284 25.78 -23.95 14.90
C ASN A 284 25.58 -22.46 14.61
N ILE A 285 24.56 -22.13 13.82
CA ILE A 285 24.25 -20.77 13.40
C ILE A 285 22.89 -20.37 13.95
N LEU A 286 22.86 -19.27 14.68
CA LEU A 286 21.64 -18.66 15.17
C LEU A 286 21.54 -17.23 14.63
N ILE A 287 20.49 -16.96 13.87
CA ILE A 287 20.12 -15.61 13.43
C ILE A 287 18.92 -15.14 14.24
N VAL A 288 19.05 -14.03 14.94
CA VAL A 288 17.98 -13.37 15.67
C VAL A 288 17.67 -12.05 15.01
N MET A 289 16.48 -11.90 14.46
CA MET A 289 15.99 -10.64 13.96
C MET A 289 15.31 -9.88 15.10
N ASN A 290 16.08 -9.06 15.80
CA ASN A 290 15.62 -8.32 16.97
C ASN A 290 14.89 -7.05 16.54
N GLU A 291 13.58 -7.17 16.35
CA GLU A 291 12.74 -6.07 15.88
C GLU A 291 12.59 -4.97 16.93
N SER A 292 12.40 -3.75 16.43
CA SER A 292 12.23 -2.56 17.28
C SER A 292 13.38 -2.28 18.25
N PHE A 293 14.52 -2.97 18.09
CA PHE A 293 15.73 -2.67 18.84
C PHE A 293 16.50 -1.53 18.17
N SER A 294 16.86 -0.52 18.95
CA SER A 294 17.61 0.63 18.46
C SER A 294 18.45 1.24 19.58
N ASP A 295 19.70 1.54 19.28
CA ASP A 295 20.55 2.37 20.12
C ASP A 295 20.20 3.84 19.89
N LEU A 296 19.29 4.35 20.71
CA LEU A 296 18.80 5.73 20.57
C LEU A 296 19.89 6.78 20.83
N GLN A 297 20.87 6.49 21.67
CA GLN A 297 21.99 7.40 21.96
C GLN A 297 22.90 7.60 20.74
N LYS A 298 23.01 6.59 19.88
CA LYS A 298 23.80 6.66 18.65
C LYS A 298 23.15 7.55 17.56
N PHE A 299 21.83 7.64 17.55
CA PHE A 299 21.09 8.34 16.49
C PHE A 299 20.55 9.70 16.92
N TYR A 300 20.43 9.94 18.23
CA TYR A 300 19.88 11.16 18.80
C TYR A 300 20.81 11.66 19.91
N GLU A 301 21.03 12.95 19.99
CA GLU A 301 21.73 13.59 21.10
C GLU A 301 20.82 13.62 22.34
N ILE A 302 20.65 12.46 22.98
CA ILE A 302 19.80 12.28 24.17
C ILE A 302 20.71 12.00 25.36
N GLU A 303 20.59 12.82 26.41
CA GLU A 303 21.21 12.53 27.71
C GLU A 303 20.27 11.63 28.51
N LEU A 304 20.76 10.47 28.91
CA LEU A 304 20.05 9.50 29.73
C LEU A 304 20.72 9.42 31.10
N SER A 305 19.91 9.18 32.14
CA SER A 305 20.41 9.02 33.51
C SER A 305 21.21 7.73 33.73
N ALA A 306 21.00 6.74 32.89
CA ALA A 306 21.73 5.48 32.85
C ALA A 306 21.67 4.89 31.44
N ASP A 307 22.58 4.01 31.09
CA ASP A 307 22.59 3.28 29.83
C ASP A 307 21.46 2.21 29.82
N PRO A 308 20.44 2.32 28.98
CA PRO A 308 19.33 1.37 28.94
C PRO A 308 19.68 0.04 28.26
N ILE A 309 20.83 -0.04 27.56
CA ILE A 309 21.28 -1.21 26.81
C ILE A 309 22.74 -1.57 27.12
N GLU A 310 23.12 -1.43 28.40
CA GLU A 310 24.48 -1.66 28.90
C GLU A 310 25.05 -3.02 28.46
N THR A 311 24.23 -4.06 28.48
CA THR A 311 24.65 -5.40 28.01
C THR A 311 25.04 -5.39 26.53
N TYR A 312 24.28 -4.69 25.69
CA TYR A 312 24.60 -4.57 24.27
C TYR A 312 25.91 -3.80 24.08
N HIS A 313 26.09 -2.67 24.74
CA HIS A 313 27.31 -1.89 24.65
C HIS A 313 28.54 -2.68 25.15
N SER A 314 28.40 -3.44 26.24
CA SER A 314 29.47 -4.30 26.74
C SER A 314 29.86 -5.45 25.78
N LEU A 315 28.89 -5.93 24.98
CA LEU A 315 29.16 -6.94 23.95
C LEU A 315 30.00 -6.36 22.82
N LEU A 316 29.77 -5.09 22.43
CA LEU A 316 30.55 -4.43 21.35
C LEU A 316 32.02 -4.27 21.66
N GLU A 317 32.40 -4.32 22.93
CA GLU A 317 33.80 -4.21 23.39
C GLU A 317 34.55 -5.55 23.35
N ARG A 318 33.85 -6.68 23.05
CA ARG A 318 34.50 -7.99 23.05
C ARG A 318 35.21 -8.28 21.74
N GLU A 319 36.42 -8.85 21.81
CA GLU A 319 37.25 -9.18 20.65
C GLU A 319 36.59 -10.17 19.65
N ASN A 320 35.68 -10.99 20.13
CA ASN A 320 34.93 -11.97 19.31
C ASN A 320 33.58 -11.45 18.78
N VAL A 321 33.33 -10.15 18.87
CA VAL A 321 32.13 -9.50 18.36
C VAL A 321 32.48 -8.60 17.19
N ILE A 322 31.78 -8.80 16.08
CA ILE A 322 31.87 -7.91 14.90
C ILE A 322 30.56 -7.12 14.85
N SER A 323 30.66 -5.81 14.77
CA SER A 323 29.49 -4.93 14.65
C SER A 323 29.59 -4.08 13.39
N GLY A 324 28.44 -3.68 12.86
CA GLY A 324 28.35 -2.83 11.68
C GLY A 324 26.93 -2.34 11.42
N MET A 325 26.78 -1.45 10.44
CA MET A 325 25.49 -0.98 9.97
C MET A 325 25.01 -1.83 8.80
N MET A 326 23.83 -2.41 8.94
CA MET A 326 23.15 -3.10 7.84
C MET A 326 21.98 -2.25 7.37
N HIS A 327 21.84 -2.10 6.05
CA HIS A 327 20.76 -1.34 5.44
C HIS A 327 19.72 -2.28 4.86
N SER A 328 18.45 -2.02 5.15
CA SER A 328 17.32 -2.65 4.50
C SER A 328 16.68 -1.65 3.53
N SER A 329 16.11 -2.14 2.45
CA SER A 329 15.32 -1.29 1.54
C SER A 329 13.91 -1.01 2.07
N GLN A 330 13.55 -1.58 3.23
CA GLN A 330 12.26 -1.41 3.85
C GLN A 330 12.24 -0.20 4.78
N PHE A 331 11.25 0.67 4.63
CA PHE A 331 11.03 1.82 5.50
C PHE A 331 9.81 1.57 6.40
N GLY A 332 10.01 1.54 7.70
CA GLY A 332 8.97 1.49 8.73
C GLY A 332 8.06 0.25 8.66
N GLY A 333 8.16 -0.65 9.62
CA GLY A 333 7.42 -1.91 9.65
C GLY A 333 7.83 -2.89 8.53
N GLY A 334 7.00 -3.88 8.25
CA GLY A 334 7.26 -4.81 7.13
C GLY A 334 8.31 -5.89 7.44
N THR A 335 8.31 -6.44 8.66
CA THR A 335 9.19 -7.52 9.13
C THR A 335 9.39 -8.61 8.10
N ALA A 336 8.29 -9.13 7.54
CA ALA A 336 8.34 -10.19 6.55
C ALA A 336 9.12 -9.82 5.27
N ASN A 337 9.24 -8.54 4.95
CA ASN A 337 10.06 -8.08 3.83
C ASN A 337 11.54 -8.12 4.17
N ILE A 338 11.90 -7.77 5.40
CA ILE A 338 13.30 -7.86 5.88
C ILE A 338 13.70 -9.33 6.02
N GLU A 339 12.82 -10.20 6.53
CA GLU A 339 13.03 -11.65 6.53
C GLU A 339 13.27 -12.18 5.11
N TRP A 340 12.44 -11.72 4.15
CA TRP A 340 12.59 -12.12 2.76
C TRP A 340 13.93 -11.66 2.17
N GLU A 341 14.38 -10.43 2.45
CA GLU A 341 15.69 -9.94 2.00
C GLU A 341 16.83 -10.80 2.60
N LEU A 342 16.76 -11.09 3.89
CA LEU A 342 17.79 -11.86 4.57
C LEU A 342 17.83 -13.33 4.13
N LEU A 343 16.67 -13.97 4.05
CA LEU A 343 16.57 -15.41 3.79
C LEU A 343 16.70 -15.76 2.29
N THR A 344 16.36 -14.84 1.39
CA THR A 344 16.42 -15.09 -0.06
C THR A 344 17.53 -14.28 -0.76
N GLN A 345 18.19 -13.35 -0.06
CA GLN A 345 19.18 -12.44 -0.62
C GLN A 345 18.67 -11.56 -1.78
N ASN A 346 17.35 -11.47 -1.91
CA ASN A 346 16.71 -10.56 -2.86
C ASN A 346 16.41 -9.22 -2.18
N VAL A 347 16.28 -8.16 -2.97
CA VAL A 347 16.08 -6.79 -2.46
C VAL A 347 14.69 -6.29 -2.84
N THR A 348 13.90 -5.87 -1.85
CA THR A 348 12.55 -5.33 -2.08
C THR A 348 12.55 -4.00 -2.81
N ALA A 349 13.69 -3.28 -2.83
CA ALA A 349 13.84 -2.03 -3.59
C ALA A 349 13.56 -2.16 -5.10
N PHE A 350 13.70 -3.37 -5.66
CA PHE A 350 13.40 -3.63 -7.08
C PHE A 350 11.93 -4.01 -7.33
N LEU A 351 11.14 -4.13 -6.27
CA LEU A 351 9.72 -4.44 -6.36
C LEU A 351 8.87 -3.16 -6.34
N PRO A 352 7.63 -3.22 -6.82
CA PRO A 352 6.69 -2.12 -6.66
C PRO A 352 6.56 -1.70 -5.20
N SER A 353 6.45 -0.39 -4.97
CA SER A 353 6.37 0.17 -3.62
C SER A 353 5.21 -0.43 -2.82
N GLY A 354 5.48 -0.82 -1.60
CA GLY A 354 4.51 -1.50 -0.73
C GLY A 354 4.35 -2.99 -1.03
N SER A 355 5.18 -3.60 -1.87
CA SER A 355 5.16 -5.03 -2.13
C SER A 355 5.41 -5.84 -0.85
N MET A 356 4.76 -7.01 -0.80
CA MET A 356 4.91 -7.99 0.27
C MET A 356 5.19 -9.36 -0.35
N PRO A 357 6.45 -9.70 -0.60
CA PRO A 357 6.83 -10.90 -1.35
C PRO A 357 6.22 -12.19 -0.84
N TYR A 358 6.18 -12.38 0.47
CA TYR A 358 5.57 -13.56 1.11
C TYR A 358 4.10 -13.80 0.73
N GLN A 359 3.37 -12.73 0.45
CA GLN A 359 1.93 -12.81 0.15
C GLN A 359 1.61 -12.67 -1.33
N GLN A 360 2.49 -12.04 -2.11
CA GLN A 360 2.20 -11.68 -3.49
C GLN A 360 2.98 -12.50 -4.52
N TYR A 361 4.25 -12.78 -4.26
CA TYR A 361 5.13 -13.32 -5.28
C TYR A 361 5.58 -14.74 -5.02
N ILE A 362 5.65 -15.17 -3.75
CA ILE A 362 6.07 -16.52 -3.42
C ILE A 362 4.87 -17.46 -3.54
N THR A 363 4.82 -18.22 -4.62
CA THR A 363 3.76 -19.18 -4.93
C THR A 363 4.24 -20.63 -4.99
N SER A 364 5.56 -20.83 -5.00
CA SER A 364 6.24 -22.12 -5.05
C SER A 364 7.53 -22.06 -4.25
N GLU A 365 8.22 -23.17 -4.13
CA GLU A 365 9.55 -23.23 -3.52
C GLU A 365 10.49 -22.18 -4.14
N VAL A 366 11.28 -21.53 -3.31
CA VAL A 366 12.26 -20.52 -3.70
C VAL A 366 13.66 -21.09 -3.50
N ARG A 367 14.45 -21.08 -4.55
CA ARG A 367 15.86 -21.44 -4.54
C ARG A 367 16.64 -20.53 -5.51
N PRO A 368 17.90 -20.17 -5.20
CA PRO A 368 18.61 -20.42 -3.94
C PRO A 368 18.12 -19.52 -2.80
N THR A 369 18.20 -20.00 -1.58
CA THR A 369 17.93 -19.23 -0.35
C THR A 369 18.97 -19.59 0.71
N THR A 370 19.12 -18.76 1.73
CA THR A 370 19.98 -19.09 2.90
C THR A 370 19.57 -20.43 3.50
N VAL A 371 18.27 -20.71 3.60
CA VAL A 371 17.75 -21.98 4.15
C VAL A 371 18.12 -23.17 3.26
N SER A 372 17.88 -23.05 1.95
CA SER A 372 18.24 -24.14 1.01
C SER A 372 19.74 -24.41 0.98
N TYR A 373 20.55 -23.37 1.08
CA TYR A 373 22.01 -23.51 1.17
C TYR A 373 22.44 -24.25 2.45
N MET A 374 21.82 -23.94 3.59
CA MET A 374 22.10 -24.64 4.85
C MET A 374 21.64 -26.11 4.79
N ASN A 375 20.49 -26.38 4.18
CA ASN A 375 20.02 -27.76 3.97
C ASN A 375 21.00 -28.55 3.08
N ASP A 376 21.52 -27.93 2.01
CA ASP A 376 22.50 -28.56 1.11
C ASP A 376 23.84 -28.85 1.83
N LEU A 377 24.17 -28.09 2.89
CA LEU A 377 25.32 -28.32 3.78
C LEU A 377 25.00 -29.27 4.96
N ASN A 378 23.87 -29.95 4.94
CA ASN A 378 23.39 -30.87 5.97
C ASN A 378 23.22 -30.22 7.35
N TYR A 379 22.73 -28.98 7.41
CA TYR A 379 22.22 -28.39 8.65
C TYR A 379 20.77 -28.79 8.85
N THR A 380 20.38 -29.09 10.07
CA THR A 380 18.97 -29.11 10.48
C THR A 380 18.50 -27.68 10.63
N THR A 381 17.47 -27.28 9.89
CA THR A 381 17.04 -25.89 9.79
C THR A 381 15.76 -25.63 10.57
N HIS A 382 15.76 -24.57 11.38
CA HIS A 382 14.64 -24.15 12.22
C HIS A 382 14.24 -22.70 11.95
N GLY A 383 12.95 -22.49 11.63
CA GLY A 383 12.34 -21.15 11.50
C GLY A 383 11.34 -20.91 12.62
N MET A 384 11.50 -19.83 13.39
CA MET A 384 10.62 -19.53 14.52
C MET A 384 10.10 -18.10 14.49
N HIS A 385 8.83 -17.95 14.91
CA HIS A 385 8.20 -16.64 15.06
C HIS A 385 7.24 -16.66 16.26
N SER A 386 7.39 -15.70 17.18
CA SER A 386 6.66 -15.66 18.44
C SER A 386 5.19 -15.27 18.36
N TRP A 387 4.65 -15.12 17.16
CA TRP A 387 3.26 -14.73 16.96
C TRP A 387 2.50 -15.70 16.06
N ASP A 388 1.28 -15.29 15.65
CA ASP A 388 0.38 -16.10 14.86
C ASP A 388 1.01 -16.50 13.52
N LYS A 389 1.02 -17.80 13.25
CA LYS A 389 1.56 -18.40 12.02
C LYS A 389 0.90 -17.92 10.73
N SER A 390 -0.34 -17.41 10.81
CA SER A 390 -1.03 -16.83 9.65
C SER A 390 -0.51 -15.44 9.29
N GLY A 391 0.23 -14.79 10.21
CA GLY A 391 0.86 -13.50 9.96
C GLY A 391 1.81 -13.57 8.76
N TYR A 392 1.55 -12.74 7.74
CA TYR A 392 2.26 -12.75 6.45
C TYR A 392 2.33 -14.13 5.77
N SER A 393 1.43 -15.06 6.15
CA SER A 393 1.43 -16.46 5.63
C SER A 393 2.69 -17.26 6.01
N ARG A 394 3.39 -16.92 7.10
CA ARG A 394 4.67 -17.50 7.50
C ARG A 394 4.65 -19.02 7.62
N GLU A 395 3.56 -19.61 8.14
CA GLU A 395 3.43 -21.09 8.22
C GLU A 395 3.69 -21.73 6.85
N LYS A 396 3.06 -21.21 5.80
CA LYS A 396 3.21 -21.72 4.45
C LYS A 396 4.58 -21.36 3.86
N ILE A 397 5.07 -20.17 4.13
CA ILE A 397 6.35 -19.68 3.61
C ILE A 397 7.49 -20.50 4.19
N TYR A 398 7.54 -20.64 5.51
CA TYR A 398 8.64 -21.35 6.17
C TYR A 398 8.64 -22.84 5.80
N SER A 399 7.49 -23.51 5.88
CA SER A 399 7.42 -24.96 5.71
C SER A 399 7.44 -25.44 4.27
N LYS A 400 6.91 -24.65 3.32
CA LYS A 400 6.72 -25.13 1.93
C LYS A 400 7.56 -24.42 0.89
N PHE A 401 7.94 -23.17 1.15
CA PHE A 401 8.58 -22.36 0.12
C PHE A 401 10.04 -22.05 0.43
N LEU A 402 10.38 -21.84 1.71
CA LEU A 402 11.77 -21.74 2.16
C LEU A 402 12.33 -23.10 2.60
N ASN A 403 11.45 -24.07 2.87
CA ASN A 403 11.80 -25.44 3.27
C ASN A 403 12.66 -25.52 4.53
N PHE A 404 12.27 -24.82 5.59
CA PHE A 404 12.79 -25.14 6.91
C PHE A 404 12.35 -26.55 7.33
N ASP A 405 13.24 -27.36 7.87
CA ASP A 405 12.92 -28.68 8.38
C ASP A 405 11.90 -28.61 9.51
N HIS A 406 12.05 -27.59 10.35
CA HIS A 406 11.17 -27.34 11.49
C HIS A 406 10.72 -25.89 11.53
N SER A 407 9.40 -25.69 11.71
CA SER A 407 8.83 -24.36 11.90
C SER A 407 8.02 -24.32 13.18
N LYS A 408 8.30 -23.32 14.05
CA LYS A 408 7.58 -23.10 15.30
C LYS A 408 6.98 -21.70 15.36
N PHE A 409 5.76 -21.65 15.88
CA PHE A 409 5.01 -20.42 16.13
C PHE A 409 4.49 -20.44 17.55
N PHE A 410 3.93 -19.32 18.05
CA PHE A 410 3.51 -19.24 19.44
C PHE A 410 2.57 -20.38 19.88
N ASP A 411 1.72 -20.89 18.97
CA ASP A 411 0.77 -21.99 19.23
C ASP A 411 1.43 -23.36 19.31
N THR A 412 2.70 -23.48 18.92
CA THR A 412 3.51 -24.71 18.98
C THR A 412 4.73 -24.58 19.91
N MET A 413 4.99 -23.41 20.46
CA MET A 413 6.01 -23.19 21.46
C MET A 413 5.60 -23.80 22.80
N THR A 414 6.54 -24.43 23.50
CA THR A 414 6.28 -25.16 24.77
C THR A 414 6.59 -24.33 26.02
N LYS A 415 7.42 -23.31 25.90
CA LYS A 415 7.95 -22.49 26.99
C LYS A 415 7.54 -21.01 26.83
N LEU A 416 6.22 -20.78 26.75
CA LEU A 416 5.72 -19.41 26.62
C LEU A 416 5.74 -18.70 27.98
N ASP A 417 6.45 -17.61 28.04
CA ASP A 417 6.38 -16.58 29.06
C ASP A 417 5.71 -15.32 28.48
N TRP A 418 4.68 -14.81 29.17
CA TRP A 418 3.87 -13.70 28.67
C TRP A 418 4.32 -12.39 29.32
N GLY A 419 4.83 -11.50 28.47
CA GLY A 419 5.27 -10.18 28.89
C GLY A 419 4.15 -9.15 28.97
N TYR A 420 4.57 -7.92 29.21
CA TYR A 420 3.69 -6.75 29.16
C TYR A 420 3.04 -6.65 27.77
N ARG A 421 1.75 -6.38 27.68
CA ARG A 421 0.90 -6.36 26.49
C ARG A 421 0.48 -7.72 25.93
N GLU A 422 0.58 -8.78 26.71
CA GLU A 422 0.13 -10.13 26.31
C GLU A 422 0.84 -10.67 25.04
N TYR A 423 2.12 -10.30 24.85
CA TYR A 423 3.00 -10.90 23.86
C TYR A 423 3.97 -11.87 24.55
N PRO A 424 4.37 -12.98 23.87
CA PRO A 424 5.46 -13.80 24.33
C PRO A 424 6.73 -12.96 24.49
N THR A 425 7.46 -13.20 25.59
CA THR A 425 8.75 -12.53 25.82
C THR A 425 9.83 -13.09 24.89
N ASP A 426 10.88 -12.32 24.64
CA ASP A 426 12.06 -12.80 23.91
C ASP A 426 12.68 -14.03 24.59
N TRP A 427 12.54 -14.16 25.93
CA TRP A 427 12.99 -15.31 26.69
C TRP A 427 12.32 -16.61 26.22
N SER A 428 11.06 -16.57 25.80
CA SER A 428 10.36 -17.73 25.24
C SER A 428 11.07 -18.32 24.01
N PHE A 429 11.65 -17.48 23.15
CA PHE A 429 12.46 -17.94 22.02
C PHE A 429 13.75 -18.62 22.43
N TYR A 430 14.45 -18.03 23.39
CA TYR A 430 15.71 -18.58 23.84
C TYR A 430 15.52 -19.91 24.55
N GLU A 431 14.43 -20.10 25.30
CA GLU A 431 14.08 -21.38 25.91
C GLU A 431 13.79 -22.46 24.84
N GLU A 432 13.04 -22.12 23.78
CA GLU A 432 12.80 -23.04 22.66
C GLU A 432 14.12 -23.39 21.94
N TYR A 433 15.00 -22.40 21.73
CA TYR A 433 16.31 -22.65 21.17
C TYR A 433 17.19 -23.54 22.06
N TYR A 434 17.19 -23.30 23.35
CA TYR A 434 17.93 -24.17 24.31
C TYR A 434 17.38 -25.60 24.27
N GLU A 435 16.08 -25.83 24.16
CA GLU A 435 15.53 -27.18 24.00
C GLU A 435 16.00 -27.83 22.70
N ILE A 436 16.05 -27.12 21.59
CA ILE A 436 16.60 -27.61 20.31
C ILE A 436 18.06 -28.02 20.54
N MET A 437 18.87 -27.15 21.15
CA MET A 437 20.30 -27.40 21.36
C MET A 437 20.60 -28.52 22.36
N ARG A 438 19.74 -28.71 23.36
CA ARG A 438 19.87 -29.82 24.33
C ARG A 438 19.51 -31.18 23.72
N ASN A 439 18.57 -31.20 22.79
CA ASN A 439 18.02 -32.43 22.23
C ASN A 439 18.67 -32.84 20.89
N LYS A 440 19.54 -32.00 20.31
CA LYS A 440 20.23 -32.33 19.06
C LYS A 440 21.18 -33.51 19.22
N GLU A 441 21.34 -34.27 18.17
CA GLU A 441 22.28 -35.38 18.11
C GLU A 441 23.73 -34.88 18.13
N LYS A 442 24.64 -35.75 18.61
CA LYS A 442 26.06 -35.43 18.60
C LYS A 442 26.56 -35.33 17.16
N GLY A 443 27.15 -34.19 16.81
CA GLY A 443 27.63 -33.90 15.44
C GLY A 443 26.58 -33.29 14.52
N GLU A 444 25.33 -33.18 14.95
CA GLU A 444 24.31 -32.47 14.20
C GLU A 444 24.63 -30.98 14.12
N LYS A 445 24.53 -30.39 12.95
CA LYS A 445 24.70 -28.96 12.70
C LYS A 445 23.31 -28.30 12.68
N ASN A 446 23.18 -27.19 13.36
CA ASN A 446 21.91 -26.50 13.50
C ASN A 446 21.98 -25.10 12.91
N PHE A 447 21.00 -24.76 12.05
CA PHE A 447 20.73 -23.41 11.61
C PHE A 447 19.36 -22.97 12.11
N SER A 448 19.32 -21.93 12.92
CA SER A 448 18.09 -21.40 13.48
C SER A 448 17.89 -19.93 13.11
N PHE A 449 16.70 -19.61 12.66
CA PHE A 449 16.26 -18.23 12.37
C PHE A 449 15.06 -17.87 13.24
N PHE A 450 15.15 -16.73 13.95
CA PHE A 450 14.11 -16.18 14.82
C PHE A 450 13.72 -14.78 14.37
N SER A 451 12.40 -14.53 14.35
CA SER A 451 11.83 -13.23 14.01
C SER A 451 10.65 -12.88 14.91
#